data_77f00614c2d7381e2bae7dd383f67f94
#
_entry.id   77f00614c2d7381e2bae7dd383f67f94
#
_cell.length_a   1.000
_cell.length_b   1.000
_cell.length_c   1.000
_cell.angle_alpha   90.00
_cell.angle_beta   90.00
_cell.angle_gamma   90.00
#
_symmetry.space_group_name_H-M   'P 1'
#
loop_
_entity.id
_entity.type
_entity.pdbx_description
1 polymer ?
#
loop_
_entity_poly.entity_id
_entity_poly.type
_entity_poly.pdbx_seq_one_letter_code
_entity_poly.pdbx_strand_id
1 'polypeptide(L)'
;MKLKRFLIRYYPPGIILEYALRDGTQGTKEIPLLHLTAETDVEVLVNQIVFEQPLIKPTRKPQLRRLIYKLIEKLEANETQDFYLFKILRAHILPLTNCAFNKSGDKFITGSYDRTCKVWDTVSGEELLALEGHKNVVYAIAFNNPYGDKIITGSFDKTCKLWSAETGTLYHTYRGHATEIVCLAFNPQGSLVATGSMDNTAKLWDVNSGKEVHTLLGHTAEIVSLNFNTDGTQVITGSFDHTIKLWDVGTGKCIHTLSGHHGEISSTQ
;
A
#
# COMPACT_ATOMS: atom_id res chain seq x y z
N MET A 1 -20.63 -2.42 -32.99
CA MET A 1 -19.59 -2.11 -32.00
C MET A 1 -18.53 -1.21 -32.64
N LYS A 2 -18.07 -0.19 -31.94
CA LYS A 2 -17.02 0.74 -32.42
C LYS A 2 -15.93 0.84 -31.36
N LEU A 3 -14.70 0.46 -31.72
CA LEU A 3 -13.54 0.58 -30.85
C LEU A 3 -13.28 2.07 -30.53
N LYS A 4 -13.23 2.44 -29.24
CA LYS A 4 -12.91 3.78 -28.76
C LYS A 4 -11.42 3.96 -28.60
N ARG A 5 -10.80 3.15 -27.74
CA ARG A 5 -9.38 3.23 -27.45
C ARG A 5 -8.81 1.90 -27.03
N PHE A 6 -7.47 1.83 -27.02
CA PHE A 6 -6.70 0.77 -26.40
C PHE A 6 -6.20 1.27 -25.04
N LEU A 7 -6.18 0.39 -24.05
CA LEU A 7 -5.50 0.58 -22.78
C LEU A 7 -4.41 -0.47 -22.62
N ILE A 8 -3.30 -0.11 -22.04
CA ILE A 8 -2.20 -1.02 -21.70
C ILE A 8 -2.41 -1.56 -20.29
N ARG A 9 -2.21 -2.86 -20.13
CA ARG A 9 -2.05 -3.52 -18.84
C ARG A 9 -0.62 -4.06 -18.76
N TYR A 10 0.15 -3.58 -17.81
CA TYR A 10 1.56 -3.97 -17.67
C TYR A 10 1.74 -5.29 -16.91
N TYR A 11 0.81 -5.62 -16.00
CA TYR A 11 0.90 -6.85 -15.23
C TYR A 11 -0.49 -7.47 -14.93
N PRO A 12 -0.71 -8.75 -15.30
CA PRO A 12 0.01 -9.46 -16.36
C PRO A 12 -0.08 -8.71 -17.69
N PRO A 13 0.94 -8.86 -18.60
CA PRO A 13 0.97 -8.05 -19.82
C PRO A 13 -0.25 -8.31 -20.70
N GLY A 14 -0.83 -7.25 -21.23
CA GLY A 14 -2.02 -7.36 -22.05
C GLY A 14 -2.53 -6.02 -22.58
N ILE A 15 -3.51 -6.10 -23.48
CA ILE A 15 -4.18 -4.94 -24.06
C ILE A 15 -5.67 -5.03 -23.77
N ILE A 16 -6.27 -3.94 -23.33
CA ILE A 16 -7.70 -3.85 -23.09
C ILE A 16 -8.31 -3.00 -24.20
N LEU A 17 -9.33 -3.52 -24.86
CA LEU A 17 -10.12 -2.83 -25.87
C LEU A 17 -11.33 -2.18 -25.18
N GLU A 18 -11.42 -0.87 -25.22
CA GLU A 18 -12.65 -0.15 -24.86
C GLU A 18 -13.49 0.13 -26.10
N TYR A 19 -14.74 -0.31 -26.11
CA TYR A 19 -15.65 -0.14 -27.25
C TYR A 19 -17.03 0.36 -26.82
N ALA A 20 -17.75 0.97 -27.77
CA ALA A 20 -19.14 1.34 -27.61
C ALA A 20 -20.05 0.41 -28.41
N LEU A 21 -21.14 -0.03 -27.80
CA LEU A 21 -22.24 -0.73 -28.42
C LEU A 21 -23.15 0.26 -29.18
N ARG A 22 -24.10 -0.25 -29.97
CA ARG A 22 -25.04 0.58 -30.76
C ARG A 22 -26.03 1.34 -29.87
N ASP A 23 -26.30 0.84 -28.69
CA ASP A 23 -27.16 1.44 -27.64
C ASP A 23 -26.47 2.51 -26.81
N GLY A 24 -25.18 2.80 -27.09
CA GLY A 24 -24.38 3.79 -26.35
C GLY A 24 -23.68 3.24 -25.12
N THR A 25 -23.96 2.01 -24.70
CA THR A 25 -23.25 1.38 -23.58
C THR A 25 -21.78 1.12 -23.93
N GLN A 26 -20.91 1.19 -22.91
CA GLN A 26 -19.48 0.92 -23.05
C GLN A 26 -19.17 -0.48 -22.55
N GLY A 27 -18.30 -1.17 -23.28
CA GLY A 27 -17.78 -2.47 -22.88
C GLY A 27 -16.26 -2.51 -22.97
N THR A 28 -15.66 -3.42 -22.23
CA THR A 28 -14.23 -3.71 -22.29
C THR A 28 -14.02 -5.16 -22.72
N LYS A 29 -12.93 -5.40 -23.45
CA LYS A 29 -12.48 -6.75 -23.82
C LYS A 29 -10.98 -6.84 -23.62
N GLU A 30 -10.55 -7.82 -22.85
CA GLU A 30 -9.13 -8.03 -22.57
C GLU A 30 -8.48 -8.99 -23.58
N ILE A 31 -7.25 -8.68 -23.93
CA ILE A 31 -6.37 -9.51 -24.75
C ILE A 31 -5.13 -9.78 -23.90
N PRO A 32 -5.05 -10.93 -23.22
CA PRO A 32 -3.87 -11.28 -22.43
C PRO A 32 -2.71 -11.65 -23.38
N LEU A 33 -1.52 -11.17 -23.08
CA LEU A 33 -0.27 -11.40 -23.82
C LEU A 33 0.75 -12.09 -22.89
N LEU A 34 0.34 -13.21 -22.27
CA LEU A 34 1.13 -13.90 -21.25
C LEU A 34 2.45 -14.48 -21.76
N HIS A 35 2.55 -14.73 -23.08
CA HIS A 35 3.74 -15.27 -23.73
C HIS A 35 4.60 -14.19 -24.41
N LEU A 36 4.34 -12.90 -24.12
CA LEU A 36 5.11 -11.81 -24.69
C LEU A 36 6.52 -11.80 -24.08
N THR A 37 7.53 -11.87 -24.92
CA THR A 37 8.96 -11.79 -24.58
C THR A 37 9.67 -10.76 -25.43
N ALA A 38 10.91 -10.41 -25.08
CA ALA A 38 11.75 -9.52 -25.88
C ALA A 38 11.98 -10.01 -27.32
N GLU A 39 11.99 -11.33 -27.52
CA GLU A 39 12.21 -11.95 -28.84
C GLU A 39 10.94 -12.11 -29.66
N THR A 40 9.78 -11.67 -29.15
CA THR A 40 8.50 -11.84 -29.84
C THR A 40 8.45 -11.03 -31.14
N ASP A 41 8.15 -11.67 -32.28
CA ASP A 41 7.89 -10.98 -33.55
C ASP A 41 6.59 -10.16 -33.45
N VAL A 42 6.75 -8.86 -33.31
CA VAL A 42 5.64 -7.90 -33.11
C VAL A 42 4.70 -7.87 -34.33
N GLU A 43 5.23 -8.04 -35.56
CA GLU A 43 4.40 -8.00 -36.78
C GLU A 43 3.49 -9.23 -36.85
N VAL A 44 4.01 -10.40 -36.56
CA VAL A 44 3.24 -11.63 -36.50
C VAL A 44 2.15 -11.53 -35.44
N LEU A 45 2.52 -11.08 -34.25
CA LEU A 45 1.59 -10.90 -33.11
C LEU A 45 0.48 -9.89 -33.42
N VAL A 46 0.81 -8.74 -34.01
CA VAL A 46 -0.17 -7.71 -34.41
C VAL A 46 -1.15 -8.28 -35.44
N ASN A 47 -0.66 -9.03 -36.44
CA ASN A 47 -1.51 -9.62 -37.44
C ASN A 47 -2.45 -10.68 -36.86
N GLN A 48 -1.95 -11.51 -35.93
CA GLN A 48 -2.74 -12.49 -35.21
C GLN A 48 -3.85 -11.81 -34.39
N ILE A 49 -3.52 -10.81 -33.59
CA ILE A 49 -4.49 -10.07 -32.77
C ILE A 49 -5.57 -9.41 -33.64
N VAL A 50 -5.20 -8.81 -34.76
CA VAL A 50 -6.17 -8.18 -35.67
C VAL A 50 -7.07 -9.21 -36.33
N PHE A 51 -6.56 -10.40 -36.65
CA PHE A 51 -7.34 -11.52 -37.20
C PHE A 51 -8.35 -12.05 -36.15
N GLU A 52 -7.91 -12.26 -34.93
CA GLU A 52 -8.73 -12.78 -33.82
C GLU A 52 -9.76 -11.77 -33.29
N GLN A 53 -9.48 -10.47 -33.50
CA GLN A 53 -10.29 -9.39 -32.92
C GLN A 53 -10.91 -8.49 -34.01
N PRO A 54 -12.10 -8.83 -34.55
CA PRO A 54 -12.77 -8.06 -35.61
C PRO A 54 -13.08 -6.59 -35.22
N LEU A 55 -13.01 -6.25 -33.94
CA LEU A 55 -13.15 -4.87 -33.45
C LEU A 55 -11.99 -3.96 -33.85
N ILE A 56 -10.83 -4.55 -34.13
CA ILE A 56 -9.61 -3.83 -34.48
C ILE A 56 -9.53 -3.71 -36.01
N LYS A 57 -9.83 -2.51 -36.52
CA LYS A 57 -9.68 -2.23 -37.93
C LYS A 57 -8.20 -2.21 -38.35
N PRO A 58 -7.87 -2.58 -39.61
CA PRO A 58 -6.49 -2.54 -40.13
C PRO A 58 -5.80 -1.17 -39.94
N THR A 59 -6.57 -0.09 -40.00
CA THR A 59 -6.08 1.29 -39.80
C THR A 59 -5.54 1.55 -38.37
N ARG A 60 -5.84 0.68 -37.43
CA ARG A 60 -5.38 0.76 -36.03
C ARG A 60 -4.14 -0.09 -35.73
N LYS A 61 -3.63 -0.85 -36.71
CA LYS A 61 -2.39 -1.65 -36.56
C LYS A 61 -1.20 -0.84 -36.06
N PRO A 62 -0.90 0.39 -36.54
CA PRO A 62 0.24 1.16 -36.04
C PRO A 62 0.12 1.50 -34.55
N GLN A 63 -1.09 1.79 -34.08
CA GLN A 63 -1.33 2.06 -32.65
C GLN A 63 -1.09 0.80 -31.81
N LEU A 64 -1.63 -0.35 -32.24
CA LEU A 64 -1.44 -1.63 -31.57
C LEU A 64 0.02 -2.01 -31.47
N ARG A 65 0.76 -1.90 -32.60
CA ARG A 65 2.21 -2.12 -32.67
C ARG A 65 2.95 -1.29 -31.61
N ARG A 66 2.69 0.02 -31.55
CA ARG A 66 3.34 0.92 -30.59
C ARG A 66 3.07 0.51 -29.13
N LEU A 67 1.88 -0.02 -28.84
CA LEU A 67 1.55 -0.49 -27.50
C LEU A 67 2.29 -1.78 -27.13
N ILE A 68 2.42 -2.71 -28.09
CA ILE A 68 3.18 -3.94 -27.88
C ILE A 68 4.67 -3.64 -27.68
N TYR A 69 5.27 -2.72 -28.45
CA TYR A 69 6.65 -2.30 -28.21
C TYR A 69 6.85 -1.70 -26.82
N LYS A 70 5.90 -0.88 -26.34
CA LYS A 70 5.96 -0.35 -24.96
C LYS A 70 5.88 -1.45 -23.91
N LEU A 71 5.12 -2.51 -24.16
CA LEU A 71 5.06 -3.66 -23.25
C LEU A 71 6.40 -4.40 -23.25
N ILE A 72 6.99 -4.66 -24.43
CA ILE A 72 8.30 -5.31 -24.56
C ILE A 72 9.39 -4.47 -23.87
N GLU A 73 9.47 -3.17 -24.16
CA GLU A 73 10.42 -2.25 -23.51
C GLU A 73 10.33 -2.32 -21.97
N LYS A 74 9.09 -2.42 -21.44
CA LYS A 74 8.88 -2.56 -20.00
C LYS A 74 9.28 -3.94 -19.47
N LEU A 75 9.10 -4.99 -20.24
CA LEU A 75 9.56 -6.34 -19.88
C LEU A 75 11.09 -6.42 -19.89
N GLU A 76 11.74 -5.91 -20.93
CA GLU A 76 13.21 -5.83 -21.03
C GLU A 76 13.81 -5.03 -19.85
N ALA A 77 13.21 -3.90 -19.50
CA ALA A 77 13.65 -3.10 -18.36
C ALA A 77 13.53 -3.86 -17.01
N ASN A 78 12.61 -4.83 -16.92
CA ASN A 78 12.48 -5.68 -15.74
C ASN A 78 13.43 -6.89 -15.78
N GLU A 79 13.73 -7.46 -16.96
CA GLU A 79 14.63 -8.61 -17.11
C GLU A 79 16.10 -8.26 -16.88
N THR A 80 16.49 -7.00 -17.11
CA THR A 80 17.88 -6.54 -16.89
C THR A 80 18.16 -6.10 -15.45
N GLN A 81 17.20 -6.21 -14.54
CA GLN A 81 17.42 -5.89 -13.13
C GLN A 81 18.04 -7.08 -12.38
N ASP A 82 19.34 -7.22 -12.45
CA ASP A 82 20.08 -8.07 -11.52
C ASP A 82 19.95 -7.49 -10.10
N PHE A 83 19.41 -8.30 -9.18
CA PHE A 83 19.40 -7.93 -7.78
C PHE A 83 20.77 -8.19 -7.18
N TYR A 84 21.38 -7.15 -6.64
CA TYR A 84 22.64 -7.26 -5.92
C TYR A 84 22.53 -6.63 -4.54
N LEU A 85 23.33 -7.12 -3.61
CA LEU A 85 23.44 -6.54 -2.29
C LEU A 85 24.11 -5.17 -2.39
N PHE A 86 23.33 -4.11 -2.24
CA PHE A 86 23.84 -2.74 -2.30
C PHE A 86 24.60 -2.37 -1.03
N LYS A 87 23.98 -2.55 0.15
CA LYS A 87 24.58 -2.18 1.43
C LYS A 87 23.94 -2.97 2.58
N ILE A 88 24.74 -3.28 3.59
CA ILE A 88 24.28 -3.82 4.87
C ILE A 88 24.26 -2.67 5.89
N LEU A 89 23.09 -2.35 6.42
CA LEU A 89 22.92 -1.32 7.43
C LEU A 89 22.92 -1.96 8.82
N ARG A 90 23.82 -1.52 9.68
CA ARG A 90 24.02 -2.07 11.04
C ARG A 90 23.99 -0.97 12.08
N ALA A 91 22.81 -0.46 12.39
CA ALA A 91 22.66 0.60 13.36
C ALA A 91 21.63 0.31 14.46
N HIS A 92 20.81 -0.72 14.30
CA HIS A 92 19.97 -1.22 15.40
C HIS A 92 20.72 -2.28 16.20
N ILE A 93 20.58 -2.24 17.52
CA ILE A 93 21.22 -3.17 18.45
C ILE A 93 20.43 -4.48 18.55
N LEU A 94 19.10 -4.41 18.34
CA LEU A 94 18.17 -5.54 18.41
C LEU A 94 17.47 -5.74 17.06
N PRO A 95 16.78 -6.88 16.87
CA PRO A 95 16.11 -7.18 15.62
C PRO A 95 15.15 -6.10 15.14
N LEU A 96 15.02 -5.99 13.82
CA LEU A 96 14.04 -5.13 13.18
C LEU A 96 12.63 -5.75 13.29
N THR A 97 11.63 -4.89 13.41
CA THR A 97 10.21 -5.28 13.43
C THR A 97 9.54 -4.98 12.11
N ASN A 98 9.82 -3.83 11.53
CA ASN A 98 9.16 -3.34 10.33
C ASN A 98 10.05 -2.34 9.57
N CYS A 99 9.74 -2.14 8.29
CA CYS A 99 10.34 -1.10 7.46
C CYS A 99 9.29 -0.49 6.53
N ALA A 100 9.45 0.77 6.18
CA ALA A 100 8.58 1.46 5.25
C ALA A 100 9.36 2.51 4.43
N PHE A 101 9.05 2.62 3.13
CA PHE A 101 9.54 3.69 2.27
C PHE A 101 8.59 4.87 2.23
N ASN A 102 9.12 6.05 2.03
CA ASN A 102 8.30 7.20 1.65
C ASN A 102 7.89 7.10 0.16
N LYS A 103 7.00 7.98 -0.28
CA LYS A 103 6.42 7.93 -1.65
C LYS A 103 7.46 8.15 -2.75
N SER A 104 8.44 9.00 -2.52
CA SER A 104 9.53 9.30 -3.47
C SER A 104 10.60 8.20 -3.53
N GLY A 105 10.68 7.35 -2.50
CA GLY A 105 11.68 6.29 -2.39
C GLY A 105 13.08 6.78 -2.03
N ASP A 106 13.25 8.06 -1.67
CA ASP A 106 14.53 8.64 -1.27
C ASP A 106 14.86 8.41 0.21
N LYS A 107 13.83 8.11 1.03
CA LYS A 107 13.98 7.77 2.44
C LYS A 107 13.22 6.50 2.80
N PHE A 108 13.74 5.78 3.79
CA PHE A 108 13.00 4.70 4.43
C PHE A 108 13.20 4.75 5.95
N ILE A 109 12.29 4.12 6.66
CA ILE A 109 12.30 4.02 8.12
C ILE A 109 12.36 2.57 8.56
N THR A 110 12.96 2.33 9.72
CA THR A 110 13.03 1.02 10.35
C THR A 110 12.63 1.11 11.81
N GLY A 111 11.77 0.20 12.24
CA GLY A 111 11.42 0.01 13.65
C GLY A 111 12.18 -1.18 14.25
N SER A 112 12.42 -1.17 15.55
CA SER A 112 13.21 -2.21 16.20
C SER A 112 12.76 -2.52 17.64
N TYR A 113 13.17 -3.71 18.10
CA TYR A 113 13.09 -4.11 19.50
C TYR A 113 13.96 -3.24 20.41
N ASP A 114 14.93 -2.48 19.88
CA ASP A 114 15.74 -1.53 20.64
C ASP A 114 14.98 -0.25 21.07
N ARG A 115 13.67 -0.19 20.79
CA ARG A 115 12.73 0.89 21.15
C ARG A 115 12.90 2.16 20.32
N THR A 116 13.66 2.10 19.23
CA THR A 116 13.90 3.23 18.34
C THR A 116 13.28 3.02 16.97
N CYS A 117 13.02 4.12 16.29
CA CYS A 117 12.78 4.12 14.85
C CYS A 117 13.87 4.99 14.20
N LYS A 118 14.47 4.53 13.12
CA LYS A 118 15.53 5.24 12.41
C LYS A 118 15.08 5.61 11.01
N VAL A 119 15.51 6.79 10.56
CA VAL A 119 15.27 7.31 9.21
C VAL A 119 16.58 7.23 8.45
N TRP A 120 16.51 6.71 7.22
CA TRP A 120 17.65 6.45 6.37
C TRP A 120 17.52 7.13 5.02
N ASP A 121 18.64 7.59 4.49
CA ASP A 121 18.76 7.96 3.08
C ASP A 121 18.92 6.71 2.21
N THR A 122 18.12 6.58 1.18
CA THR A 122 18.11 5.37 0.32
C THR A 122 19.35 5.29 -0.56
N VAL A 123 19.89 6.43 -1.00
CA VAL A 123 21.02 6.48 -1.93
C VAL A 123 22.35 6.24 -1.21
N SER A 124 22.58 6.97 -0.13
CA SER A 124 23.84 6.84 0.65
C SER A 124 23.79 5.67 1.64
N GLY A 125 22.59 5.27 2.07
CA GLY A 125 22.37 4.32 3.17
C GLY A 125 22.86 4.85 4.51
N GLU A 126 22.89 6.16 4.69
CA GLU A 126 23.26 6.80 5.95
C GLU A 126 22.05 7.00 6.85
N GLU A 127 22.25 6.90 8.15
CA GLU A 127 21.24 7.24 9.15
C GLU A 127 21.08 8.76 9.21
N LEU A 128 19.89 9.25 8.90
CA LEU A 128 19.56 10.67 8.96
C LEU A 128 19.09 11.08 10.33
N LEU A 129 18.21 10.28 10.96
CA LEU A 129 17.59 10.56 12.24
C LEU A 129 17.38 9.30 13.06
N ALA A 130 17.52 9.42 14.38
CA ALA A 130 17.05 8.45 15.35
C ALA A 130 15.85 9.02 16.11
N LEU A 131 14.68 8.38 16.01
CA LEU A 131 13.46 8.76 16.71
C LEU A 131 13.38 7.98 18.03
N GLU A 132 13.80 8.65 19.09
CA GLU A 132 13.88 8.07 20.43
C GLU A 132 12.77 8.61 21.33
N GLY A 133 12.22 7.76 22.21
CA GLY A 133 11.19 8.18 23.17
C GLY A 133 10.12 7.15 23.47
N HIS A 134 10.07 6.04 22.75
CA HIS A 134 9.28 4.88 23.15
C HIS A 134 9.94 4.13 24.32
N LYS A 135 9.10 3.56 25.18
CA LYS A 135 9.55 2.82 26.38
C LYS A 135 9.64 1.31 26.15
N ASN A 136 9.14 0.84 25.01
CA ASN A 136 9.14 -0.57 24.61
C ASN A 136 9.32 -0.66 23.09
N VAL A 137 9.31 -1.88 22.53
CA VAL A 137 9.47 -2.21 21.12
C VAL A 137 8.68 -1.27 20.22
N VAL A 138 9.32 -0.71 19.18
CA VAL A 138 8.64 -0.04 18.08
C VAL A 138 8.26 -1.12 17.07
N TYR A 139 6.96 -1.42 16.98
CA TYR A 139 6.48 -2.56 16.17
C TYR A 139 5.90 -2.13 14.82
N ALA A 140 5.07 -1.09 14.80
CA ALA A 140 4.42 -0.59 13.60
C ALA A 140 4.92 0.81 13.25
N ILE A 141 5.20 1.06 11.98
CA ILE A 141 5.72 2.34 11.50
C ILE A 141 5.14 2.67 10.13
N ALA A 142 4.92 3.94 9.84
CA ALA A 142 4.50 4.40 8.52
C ALA A 142 4.90 5.85 8.25
N PHE A 143 5.09 6.20 6.97
CA PHE A 143 5.08 7.58 6.49
C PHE A 143 3.66 8.03 6.15
N ASN A 144 3.38 9.32 6.25
CA ASN A 144 2.14 9.92 5.75
C ASN A 144 2.21 10.12 4.21
N ASN A 145 2.19 9.03 3.48
CA ASN A 145 2.16 9.10 2.02
C ASN A 145 0.83 9.73 1.51
N PRO A 146 0.85 10.59 0.47
CA PRO A 146 2.00 10.88 -0.43
C PRO A 146 2.94 11.99 0.04
N TYR A 147 2.68 12.68 1.14
CA TYR A 147 3.42 13.87 1.57
C TYR A 147 4.84 13.56 2.06
N GLY A 148 4.99 12.52 2.90
CA GLY A 148 6.28 12.04 3.40
C GLY A 148 6.95 12.95 4.45
N ASP A 149 6.25 13.97 4.96
CA ASP A 149 6.77 14.94 5.92
C ASP A 149 6.60 14.49 7.39
N LYS A 150 5.79 13.45 7.62
CA LYS A 150 5.53 12.89 8.96
C LYS A 150 5.75 11.39 9.02
N ILE A 151 6.16 10.94 10.19
CA ILE A 151 6.32 9.52 10.53
C ILE A 151 5.43 9.22 11.73
N ILE A 152 4.74 8.09 11.71
CA ILE A 152 4.01 7.55 12.83
C ILE A 152 4.65 6.25 13.29
N THR A 153 4.77 6.08 14.61
CA THR A 153 5.33 4.87 15.23
C THR A 153 4.40 4.34 16.29
N GLY A 154 4.07 3.06 16.24
CA GLY A 154 3.28 2.33 17.23
C GLY A 154 4.16 1.36 18.02
N SER A 155 3.93 1.28 19.33
CA SER A 155 4.80 0.56 20.24
C SER A 155 4.04 -0.35 21.21
N PHE A 156 4.76 -1.33 21.70
CA PHE A 156 4.33 -2.17 22.84
C PHE A 156 4.26 -1.38 24.17
N ASP A 157 4.72 -0.11 24.19
CA ASP A 157 4.47 0.77 25.33
C ASP A 157 3.04 1.34 25.37
N LYS A 158 2.14 0.83 24.50
CA LYS A 158 0.71 1.19 24.38
C LYS A 158 0.48 2.59 23.84
N THR A 159 1.52 3.23 23.30
CA THR A 159 1.43 4.56 22.71
C THR A 159 1.79 4.56 21.23
N CYS A 160 1.23 5.53 20.54
CA CYS A 160 1.63 5.87 19.20
C CYS A 160 2.21 7.28 19.20
N LYS A 161 3.24 7.54 18.40
CA LYS A 161 3.93 8.84 18.38
C LYS A 161 4.04 9.35 16.96
N LEU A 162 3.77 10.64 16.78
CA LEU A 162 3.87 11.36 15.52
C LEU A 162 5.11 12.24 15.52
N TRP A 163 5.92 12.11 14.47
CA TRP A 163 7.21 12.77 14.34
C TRP A 163 7.33 13.54 13.02
N SER A 164 8.16 14.57 13.02
CA SER A 164 8.66 15.18 11.78
C SER A 164 9.63 14.24 11.08
N ALA A 165 9.43 13.99 9.79
CA ALA A 165 10.37 13.21 8.98
C ALA A 165 11.65 13.96 8.61
N GLU A 166 11.68 15.28 8.79
CA GLU A 166 12.83 16.13 8.48
C GLU A 166 13.71 16.41 9.70
N THR A 167 13.07 16.68 10.85
CA THR A 167 13.79 17.14 12.04
C THR A 167 13.81 16.12 13.19
N GLY A 168 13.01 15.05 13.09
CA GLY A 168 12.82 14.08 14.18
C GLY A 168 12.03 14.63 15.38
N THR A 169 11.46 15.84 15.27
CA THR A 169 10.70 16.45 16.36
C THR A 169 9.42 15.66 16.64
N LEU A 170 9.16 15.36 17.91
CA LEU A 170 7.92 14.73 18.36
C LEU A 170 6.79 15.76 18.37
N TYR A 171 5.75 15.55 17.56
CA TYR A 171 4.55 16.39 17.54
C TYR A 171 3.53 15.96 18.59
N HIS A 172 3.14 14.68 18.57
CA HIS A 172 2.10 14.15 19.44
C HIS A 172 2.44 12.77 19.99
N THR A 173 1.92 12.47 21.18
CA THR A 173 1.88 11.12 21.73
C THR A 173 0.42 10.75 21.95
N TYR A 174 -0.08 9.79 21.20
CA TYR A 174 -1.44 9.27 21.29
C TYR A 174 -1.50 8.20 22.38
N ARG A 175 -2.39 8.40 23.36
CA ARG A 175 -2.58 7.53 24.52
C ARG A 175 -4.04 7.14 24.63
N GLY A 176 -4.33 5.87 24.86
CA GLY A 176 -5.70 5.39 25.00
C GLY A 176 -5.87 3.89 24.79
N HIS A 177 -4.90 3.22 24.12
CA HIS A 177 -4.90 1.77 24.08
C HIS A 177 -4.48 1.15 25.41
N ALA A 178 -5.14 0.03 25.77
CA ALA A 178 -4.88 -0.68 27.02
C ALA A 178 -3.69 -1.65 26.92
N THR A 179 -3.35 -2.09 25.69
CA THR A 179 -2.24 -3.01 25.41
C THR A 179 -1.42 -2.54 24.21
N GLU A 180 -0.58 -3.41 23.67
CA GLU A 180 0.38 -3.17 22.60
C GLU A 180 -0.29 -2.68 21.32
N ILE A 181 0.31 -1.73 20.62
CA ILE A 181 -0.08 -1.28 19.28
C ILE A 181 0.75 -2.05 18.27
N VAL A 182 0.08 -2.79 17.39
CA VAL A 182 0.73 -3.71 16.44
C VAL A 182 0.50 -3.38 14.98
N CYS A 183 -0.46 -2.53 14.67
CA CYS A 183 -0.67 -2.04 13.31
C CYS A 183 -1.15 -0.59 13.32
N LEU A 184 -0.83 0.13 12.25
CA LEU A 184 -1.23 1.53 12.06
C LEU A 184 -1.20 1.91 10.58
N ALA A 185 -1.96 2.94 10.23
CA ALA A 185 -1.95 3.54 8.91
C ALA A 185 -2.36 5.01 8.95
N PHE A 186 -1.83 5.82 8.03
CA PHE A 186 -2.40 7.12 7.71
C PHE A 186 -3.54 6.98 6.70
N ASN A 187 -4.51 7.87 6.78
CA ASN A 187 -5.45 8.04 5.69
C ASN A 187 -4.76 8.73 4.49
N PRO A 188 -5.28 8.60 3.26
CA PRO A 188 -4.67 9.20 2.06
C PRO A 188 -4.50 10.72 2.13
N GLN A 189 -5.33 11.41 2.92
CA GLN A 189 -5.25 12.87 3.13
C GLN A 189 -4.17 13.27 4.16
N GLY A 190 -3.60 12.32 4.91
CA GLY A 190 -2.63 12.58 5.96
C GLY A 190 -3.20 13.32 7.17
N SER A 191 -4.53 13.39 7.30
CA SER A 191 -5.24 14.09 8.39
C SER A 191 -5.62 13.19 9.56
N LEU A 192 -5.73 11.88 9.33
CA LEU A 192 -6.09 10.88 10.33
C LEU A 192 -5.06 9.76 10.37
N VAL A 193 -4.91 9.19 11.57
CA VAL A 193 -4.18 7.94 11.81
C VAL A 193 -5.14 6.92 12.39
N ALA A 194 -5.08 5.69 11.89
CA ALA A 194 -5.71 4.54 12.51
C ALA A 194 -4.65 3.69 13.21
N THR A 195 -4.96 3.19 14.39
CA THR A 195 -4.11 2.28 15.17
C THR A 195 -4.91 1.06 15.58
N GLY A 196 -4.33 -0.13 15.46
CA GLY A 196 -4.90 -1.38 15.94
C GLY A 196 -4.03 -1.98 17.04
N SER A 197 -4.68 -2.58 18.02
CA SER A 197 -4.03 -3.04 19.25
C SER A 197 -4.46 -4.45 19.63
N MET A 198 -3.65 -5.06 20.48
CA MET A 198 -3.96 -6.31 21.16
C MET A 198 -5.07 -6.17 22.23
N ASP A 199 -5.59 -4.94 22.45
CA ASP A 199 -6.77 -4.70 23.30
C ASP A 199 -8.10 -4.94 22.55
N ASN A 200 -8.07 -5.55 21.37
CA ASN A 200 -9.20 -5.86 20.51
C ASN A 200 -9.89 -4.62 19.92
N THR A 201 -9.29 -3.44 20.05
CA THR A 201 -9.83 -2.19 19.52
C THR A 201 -8.94 -1.58 18.45
N ALA A 202 -9.56 -0.85 17.54
CA ALA A 202 -8.85 0.10 16.71
C ALA A 202 -9.30 1.54 17.09
N LYS A 203 -8.41 2.51 16.93
CA LYS A 203 -8.70 3.90 17.23
C LYS A 203 -8.32 4.79 16.08
N LEU A 204 -9.13 5.84 15.86
CA LEU A 204 -8.86 6.91 14.90
C LEU A 204 -8.43 8.16 15.64
N TRP A 205 -7.35 8.78 15.14
CA TRP A 205 -6.73 9.96 15.76
C TRP A 205 -6.61 11.08 14.74
N ASP A 206 -6.91 12.28 15.15
CA ASP A 206 -6.65 13.48 14.33
C ASP A 206 -5.17 13.87 14.42
N VAL A 207 -4.53 14.02 13.26
CA VAL A 207 -3.09 14.29 13.14
C VAL A 207 -2.73 15.69 13.67
N ASN A 208 -3.61 16.67 13.48
CA ASN A 208 -3.32 18.06 13.84
C ASN A 208 -3.54 18.34 15.33
N SER A 209 -4.65 17.86 15.87
CA SER A 209 -4.99 18.10 17.28
C SER A 209 -4.42 17.07 18.26
N GLY A 210 -3.99 15.90 17.76
CA GLY A 210 -3.54 14.80 18.59
C GLY A 210 -4.64 14.10 19.38
N LYS A 211 -5.92 14.36 19.09
CA LYS A 211 -7.07 13.83 19.82
C LYS A 211 -7.62 12.57 19.19
N GLU A 212 -8.19 11.71 20.03
CA GLU A 212 -8.99 10.57 19.58
C GLU A 212 -10.30 11.06 18.94
N VAL A 213 -10.59 10.54 17.75
CA VAL A 213 -11.84 10.83 17.00
C VAL A 213 -12.86 9.74 17.28
N HIS A 214 -12.46 8.48 17.12
CA HIS A 214 -13.32 7.32 17.33
C HIS A 214 -12.55 6.14 17.92
N THR A 215 -13.25 5.33 18.75
CA THR A 215 -12.83 3.98 19.08
C THR A 215 -13.73 2.99 18.34
N LEU A 216 -13.12 2.10 17.53
CA LEU A 216 -13.80 1.08 16.76
C LEU A 216 -13.91 -0.20 17.62
N LEU A 217 -15.12 -0.44 18.13
CA LEU A 217 -15.41 -1.53 19.05
C LEU A 217 -16.21 -2.63 18.34
N GLY A 218 -15.81 -3.90 18.49
CA GLY A 218 -16.57 -5.02 17.96
C GLY A 218 -15.78 -6.27 17.61
N HIS A 219 -14.45 -6.20 17.51
CA HIS A 219 -13.62 -7.41 17.47
C HIS A 219 -13.55 -8.06 18.85
N THR A 220 -13.46 -9.38 18.89
CA THR A 220 -13.40 -10.19 20.11
C THR A 220 -12.01 -10.71 20.43
N ALA A 221 -11.05 -10.49 19.51
CA ALA A 221 -9.63 -10.79 19.70
C ALA A 221 -8.78 -9.65 19.09
N GLU A 222 -7.48 -9.80 19.17
CA GLU A 222 -6.46 -8.81 18.77
C GLU A 222 -6.62 -8.35 17.33
N ILE A 223 -6.45 -7.05 17.09
CA ILE A 223 -6.42 -6.47 15.77
C ILE A 223 -4.96 -6.36 15.32
N VAL A 224 -4.61 -7.09 14.26
CA VAL A 224 -3.22 -7.21 13.80
C VAL A 224 -2.97 -6.55 12.43
N SER A 225 -4.02 -6.20 11.73
CA SER A 225 -3.91 -5.52 10.44
C SER A 225 -5.02 -4.49 10.28
N LEU A 226 -4.68 -3.35 9.67
CA LEU A 226 -5.66 -2.34 9.28
C LEU A 226 -5.14 -1.51 8.09
N ASN A 227 -6.08 -1.04 7.28
CA ASN A 227 -5.81 -0.13 6.17
C ASN A 227 -6.99 0.79 5.91
N PHE A 228 -6.71 1.97 5.35
CA PHE A 228 -7.74 2.85 4.78
C PHE A 228 -8.02 2.48 3.32
N ASN A 229 -9.23 2.76 2.86
CA ASN A 229 -9.53 2.77 1.43
C ASN A 229 -8.89 3.99 0.75
N THR A 230 -8.90 4.01 -0.58
CA THR A 230 -8.28 5.08 -1.39
C THR A 230 -8.87 6.46 -1.16
N ASP A 231 -10.11 6.54 -0.73
CA ASP A 231 -10.80 7.81 -0.44
C ASP A 231 -10.65 8.25 1.02
N GLY A 232 -10.13 7.37 1.90
CA GLY A 232 -9.99 7.64 3.33
C GLY A 232 -11.31 7.70 4.09
N THR A 233 -12.42 7.23 3.51
CA THR A 233 -13.76 7.22 4.10
C THR A 233 -14.06 5.96 4.91
N GLN A 234 -13.29 4.89 4.66
CA GLN A 234 -13.47 3.60 5.29
C GLN A 234 -12.15 3.05 5.79
N VAL A 235 -12.21 2.26 6.87
CA VAL A 235 -11.10 1.47 7.41
C VAL A 235 -11.50 0.01 7.41
N ILE A 236 -10.57 -0.85 7.00
CA ILE A 236 -10.67 -2.30 7.14
C ILE A 236 -9.76 -2.75 8.28
N THR A 237 -10.23 -3.68 9.11
CA THR A 237 -9.45 -4.29 10.19
C THR A 237 -9.52 -5.81 10.11
N GLY A 238 -8.37 -6.47 10.28
CA GLY A 238 -8.26 -7.92 10.40
C GLY A 238 -7.85 -8.32 11.82
N SER A 239 -8.52 -9.33 12.36
CA SER A 239 -8.35 -9.76 13.74
C SER A 239 -8.12 -11.27 13.86
N PHE A 240 -7.55 -11.67 14.97
CA PHE A 240 -7.43 -13.07 15.39
C PHE A 240 -8.78 -13.70 15.75
N ASP A 241 -9.88 -12.92 15.80
CA ASP A 241 -11.23 -13.46 15.90
C ASP A 241 -11.75 -14.10 14.60
N HIS A 242 -10.90 -14.28 13.60
CA HIS A 242 -11.18 -14.87 12.28
C HIS A 242 -12.08 -14.01 11.40
N THR A 243 -12.31 -12.75 11.79
CA THR A 243 -13.17 -11.83 11.02
C THR A 243 -12.41 -10.60 10.52
N ILE A 244 -12.92 -10.07 9.43
CA ILE A 244 -12.55 -8.75 8.92
C ILE A 244 -13.75 -7.83 9.14
N LYS A 245 -13.51 -6.62 9.61
CA LYS A 245 -14.56 -5.60 9.75
C LYS A 245 -14.24 -4.38 8.90
N LEU A 246 -15.29 -3.85 8.29
CA LEU A 246 -15.26 -2.60 7.55
C LEU A 246 -15.96 -1.52 8.36
N TRP A 247 -15.29 -0.38 8.55
CA TRP A 247 -15.76 0.72 9.39
C TRP A 247 -15.89 2.00 8.59
N ASP A 248 -16.93 2.77 8.89
CA ASP A 248 -17.09 4.14 8.40
C ASP A 248 -16.28 5.10 9.27
N VAL A 249 -15.37 5.85 8.64
CA VAL A 249 -14.43 6.76 9.32
C VAL A 249 -15.16 7.94 9.97
N GLY A 250 -16.23 8.44 9.32
CA GLY A 250 -16.98 9.61 9.81
C GLY A 250 -17.79 9.31 11.05
N THR A 251 -18.33 8.11 11.18
CA THR A 251 -19.23 7.73 12.30
C THR A 251 -18.58 6.76 13.30
N GLY A 252 -17.47 6.11 12.94
CA GLY A 252 -16.83 5.07 13.73
C GLY A 252 -17.64 3.77 13.82
N LYS A 253 -18.68 3.59 13.00
CA LYS A 253 -19.56 2.41 13.05
C LYS A 253 -19.07 1.31 12.12
N CYS A 254 -19.25 0.06 12.55
CA CYS A 254 -19.03 -1.10 11.70
C CYS A 254 -20.12 -1.17 10.63
N ILE A 255 -19.71 -1.19 9.35
CA ILE A 255 -20.59 -1.30 8.19
C ILE A 255 -20.83 -2.77 7.87
N HIS A 256 -19.75 -3.56 7.82
CA HIS A 256 -19.79 -4.97 7.47
C HIS A 256 -18.82 -5.79 8.32
N THR A 257 -19.20 -7.04 8.58
CA THR A 257 -18.33 -8.06 9.14
C THR A 257 -18.21 -9.19 8.12
N LEU A 258 -17.00 -9.46 7.68
CA LEU A 258 -16.68 -10.55 6.75
C LEU A 258 -16.19 -11.73 7.58
N SER A 259 -16.88 -12.86 7.47
CA SER A 259 -16.57 -14.13 8.13
C SER A 259 -16.38 -15.22 7.08
N GLY A 260 -15.65 -16.28 7.43
CA GLY A 260 -15.41 -17.41 6.53
C GLY A 260 -14.01 -18.00 6.65
N HIS A 261 -13.08 -17.23 7.21
CA HIS A 261 -11.77 -17.78 7.58
C HIS A 261 -11.90 -18.72 8.79
N HIS A 262 -11.21 -19.87 8.73
CA HIS A 262 -11.12 -20.82 9.83
C HIS A 262 -9.93 -20.58 10.76
N GLY A 263 -8.98 -19.75 10.35
CA GLY A 263 -7.81 -19.35 11.11
C GLY A 263 -7.76 -17.84 11.32
N GLU A 264 -6.81 -17.40 12.12
CA GLU A 264 -6.52 -16.02 12.44
C GLU A 264 -6.16 -15.22 11.17
N ILE A 265 -6.59 -13.99 11.10
CA ILE A 265 -6.27 -13.11 9.99
C ILE A 265 -4.97 -12.37 10.29
N SER A 266 -3.97 -12.58 9.47
CA SER A 266 -2.64 -11.98 9.66
C SER A 266 -2.46 -10.65 8.92
N SER A 267 -3.17 -10.43 7.82
CA SER A 267 -3.04 -9.22 6.99
C SER A 267 -4.31 -8.93 6.20
N THR A 268 -4.58 -7.64 6.00
CA THR A 268 -5.64 -7.10 5.13
C THR A 268 -5.08 -5.94 4.33
N GLN A 269 -5.50 -5.82 3.05
CA GLN A 269 -5.05 -4.73 2.18
C GLN A 269 -6.16 -4.29 1.21
#